data_04774e8d148334ccf9a0443ed2d4fedd
#
_entry.id   04774e8d148334ccf9a0443ed2d4fedd
#
_cell.length_a   1.000
_cell.length_b   1.000
_cell.length_c   1.000
_cell.angle_alpha   90.00
_cell.angle_beta   90.00
_cell.angle_gamma   90.00
#
_symmetry.space_group_name_H-M   'P 1'
#
loop_
_entity.id
_entity.type
_entity.pdbx_description
1 polymer ?
#
loop_
_entity_poly.entity_id
_entity_poly.type
_entity_poly.pdbx_seq_one_letter_code
_entity_poly.pdbx_strand_id
1 'polypeptide(L)'
;MGKRSNFERREADFYPTPRAAVLPLIPYLRGIRSFAEPCCGDGALVRHLESFGLRCVYSGDIRSGQDALAVGLYGAADAIITNPPYTRAVMHRLIEHFQRISPTWLLLDSDWASTRQAAPFLPCCSDIVAIGRVKWIEGSQHTGKENHGWFRFDARHSSGPVFHGRGQGEMIPSGRAGICEQCRKLYEPQRSSSRFCSQACKQRTYRKRLTVTSSVT
;
A
#
# COMPACT_ATOMS: atom_id res chain seq x y z
N MET A 1 29.86 -8.51 -2.05
CA MET A 1 29.59 -7.11 -2.46
C MET A 1 28.82 -7.13 -3.77
N GLY A 2 27.52 -6.82 -3.77
CA GLY A 2 26.71 -6.73 -4.98
C GLY A 2 27.12 -5.50 -5.81
N LYS A 3 27.33 -5.68 -7.11
CA LYS A 3 27.58 -4.57 -8.04
C LYS A 3 26.40 -3.60 -7.99
N ARG A 4 26.65 -2.32 -7.67
CA ARG A 4 25.66 -1.25 -7.84
C ARG A 4 25.28 -1.18 -9.32
N SER A 5 23.98 -1.00 -9.61
CA SER A 5 23.54 -0.77 -10.99
C SER A 5 24.05 0.59 -11.45
N ASN A 6 24.63 0.66 -12.64
CA ASN A 6 25.01 1.91 -13.30
C ASN A 6 23.82 2.56 -14.03
N PHE A 7 22.60 2.35 -13.57
CA PHE A 7 21.46 3.10 -14.10
C PHE A 7 21.48 4.50 -13.50
N GLU A 8 21.43 5.49 -14.37
CA GLU A 8 21.20 6.87 -14.00
C GLU A 8 19.90 6.94 -13.19
N ARG A 9 19.99 7.42 -11.95
CA ARG A 9 18.78 7.60 -11.12
C ARG A 9 17.89 8.62 -11.80
N ARG A 10 16.61 8.29 -11.96
CA ARG A 10 15.63 9.28 -12.44
C ARG A 10 15.58 10.43 -11.44
N GLU A 11 15.41 11.64 -11.97
CA GLU A 11 15.28 12.86 -11.19
C GLU A 11 14.19 12.68 -10.13
N ALA A 12 14.50 13.07 -8.88
CA ALA A 12 13.62 12.94 -7.72
C ALA A 12 13.17 11.51 -7.36
N ASP A 13 13.93 10.45 -7.71
CA ASP A 13 13.57 9.03 -7.47
C ASP A 13 12.18 8.64 -8.00
N PHE A 14 11.74 9.28 -9.10
CA PHE A 14 10.42 9.07 -9.68
C PHE A 14 10.31 7.72 -10.39
N TYR A 15 9.75 6.75 -9.69
CA TYR A 15 9.41 5.44 -10.24
C TYR A 15 7.93 5.12 -9.99
N PRO A 16 7.11 5.00 -11.06
CA PRO A 16 5.74 4.52 -10.93
C PRO A 16 5.69 3.20 -10.15
N THR A 17 4.83 3.12 -9.14
CA THR A 17 4.70 1.91 -8.35
C THR A 17 4.04 0.81 -9.18
N PRO A 18 4.74 -0.30 -9.51
CA PRO A 18 4.15 -1.32 -10.36
C PRO A 18 3.12 -2.14 -9.58
N ARG A 19 2.11 -2.65 -10.28
CA ARG A 19 1.03 -3.46 -9.69
C ARG A 19 1.57 -4.65 -8.88
N ALA A 20 2.65 -5.28 -9.33
CA ALA A 20 3.29 -6.40 -8.63
C ALA A 20 3.79 -6.04 -7.22
N ALA A 21 4.16 -4.77 -6.97
CA ALA A 21 4.55 -4.30 -5.64
C ALA A 21 3.34 -4.05 -4.73
N VAL A 22 2.16 -3.81 -5.30
CA VAL A 22 0.91 -3.54 -4.55
C VAL A 22 0.22 -4.83 -4.11
N LEU A 23 0.26 -5.86 -4.94
CA LEU A 23 -0.45 -7.12 -4.70
C LEU A 23 -0.18 -7.74 -3.32
N PRO A 24 1.06 -7.83 -2.81
CA PRO A 24 1.34 -8.39 -1.49
C PRO A 24 0.74 -7.59 -0.33
N LEU A 25 0.48 -6.29 -0.52
CA LEU A 25 -0.12 -5.44 0.50
C LEU A 25 -1.63 -5.71 0.67
N ILE A 26 -2.32 -6.08 -0.39
CA ILE A 26 -3.78 -6.14 -0.42
C ILE A 26 -4.41 -6.97 0.71
N PRO A 27 -3.88 -8.16 1.08
CA PRO A 27 -4.42 -8.94 2.21
C PRO A 27 -4.40 -8.21 3.55
N TYR A 28 -3.50 -7.24 3.71
CA TYR A 28 -3.29 -6.47 4.95
C TYR A 28 -4.13 -5.19 5.01
N LEU A 29 -4.81 -4.82 3.93
CA LEU A 29 -5.71 -3.65 3.86
C LEU A 29 -7.15 -3.99 4.28
N ARG A 30 -7.35 -5.05 5.06
CA ARG A 30 -8.69 -5.43 5.55
C ARG A 30 -9.25 -4.34 6.45
N GLY A 31 -10.49 -3.92 6.18
CA GLY A 31 -11.15 -2.84 6.93
C GLY A 31 -10.87 -1.43 6.41
N ILE A 32 -9.82 -1.22 5.61
CA ILE A 32 -9.52 0.03 4.94
C ILE A 32 -10.42 0.14 3.71
N ARG A 33 -11.15 1.24 3.58
CA ARG A 33 -12.05 1.54 2.46
C ARG A 33 -11.58 2.74 1.66
N SER A 34 -10.92 3.67 2.34
CA SER A 34 -10.42 4.92 1.78
C SER A 34 -8.96 5.13 2.13
N PHE A 35 -8.24 5.78 1.24
CA PHE A 35 -6.83 6.07 1.44
C PHE A 35 -6.45 7.44 0.90
N ALA A 36 -5.33 7.95 1.41
CA ALA A 36 -4.64 9.11 0.88
C ALA A 36 -3.27 8.68 0.29
N GLU A 37 -2.90 9.29 -0.84
CA GLU A 37 -1.60 9.11 -1.51
C GLU A 37 -0.91 10.48 -1.65
N PRO A 38 -0.14 10.93 -0.63
CA PRO A 38 0.45 12.28 -0.65
C PRO A 38 1.75 12.42 -1.45
N CYS A 39 2.25 11.33 -2.05
CA CYS A 39 3.42 11.33 -2.94
C CYS A 39 3.06 10.59 -4.25
N CYS A 40 1.93 10.95 -4.86
CA CYS A 40 1.25 10.11 -5.86
C CYS A 40 1.98 9.97 -7.20
N GLY A 41 2.96 10.81 -7.46
CA GLY A 41 3.71 10.79 -8.71
C GLY A 41 2.80 10.89 -9.94
N ASP A 42 2.75 9.84 -10.76
CA ASP A 42 1.87 9.72 -11.94
C ASP A 42 0.50 9.09 -11.60
N GLY A 43 0.24 8.80 -10.32
CA GLY A 43 -0.98 8.16 -9.84
C GLY A 43 -1.06 6.65 -10.08
N ALA A 44 0.04 5.96 -10.42
CA ALA A 44 0.03 4.52 -10.65
C ALA A 44 -0.46 3.74 -9.43
N LEU A 45 0.03 4.07 -8.23
CA LEU A 45 -0.40 3.44 -6.98
C LEU A 45 -1.89 3.69 -6.72
N VAL A 46 -2.38 4.91 -6.94
CA VAL A 46 -3.81 5.26 -6.83
C VAL A 46 -4.65 4.33 -7.72
N ARG A 47 -4.33 4.29 -9.03
CA ARG A 47 -5.05 3.43 -9.99
C ARG A 47 -5.06 1.96 -9.58
N HIS A 48 -3.93 1.46 -9.06
CA HIS A 48 -3.85 0.07 -8.61
C HIS A 48 -4.72 -0.19 -7.38
N LEU A 49 -4.66 0.64 -6.36
CA LEU A 49 -5.46 0.47 -5.14
C LEU A 49 -6.96 0.60 -5.42
N GLU A 50 -7.36 1.53 -6.29
CA GLU A 50 -8.75 1.67 -6.72
C GLU A 50 -9.26 0.46 -7.50
N SER A 51 -8.40 -0.18 -8.32
CA SER A 51 -8.75 -1.42 -9.02
C SER A 51 -9.06 -2.58 -8.05
N PHE A 52 -8.63 -2.49 -6.80
CA PHE A 52 -8.96 -3.40 -5.71
C PHE A 52 -10.13 -2.93 -4.83
N GLY A 53 -10.80 -1.87 -5.23
CA GLY A 53 -12.02 -1.37 -4.57
C GLY A 53 -11.78 -0.47 -3.36
N LEU A 54 -10.58 0.08 -3.21
CA LEU A 54 -10.33 1.17 -2.27
C LEU A 54 -10.70 2.49 -2.96
N ARG A 55 -11.03 3.52 -2.17
CA ARG A 55 -11.35 4.85 -2.68
C ARG A 55 -10.23 5.82 -2.30
N CYS A 56 -9.60 6.46 -3.28
CA CYS A 56 -8.70 7.57 -3.04
C CYS A 56 -9.51 8.81 -2.61
N VAL A 57 -9.18 9.40 -1.47
CA VAL A 57 -9.83 10.62 -0.96
C VAL A 57 -8.91 11.83 -1.00
N TYR A 58 -7.62 11.60 -1.17
CA TYR A 58 -6.59 12.60 -1.38
C TYR A 58 -5.46 12.03 -2.22
N SER A 59 -5.01 12.76 -3.23
CA SER A 59 -3.77 12.49 -3.95
C SER A 59 -3.02 13.80 -4.17
N GLY A 60 -1.74 13.83 -3.85
CA GLY A 60 -0.89 15.00 -3.97
C GLY A 60 0.55 14.64 -4.31
N ASP A 61 1.29 15.59 -4.87
CA ASP A 61 2.71 15.41 -5.19
C ASP A 61 3.44 16.75 -5.15
N ILE A 62 4.68 16.73 -4.66
CA ILE A 62 5.52 17.95 -4.57
C ILE A 62 5.71 18.63 -5.92
N ARG A 63 5.72 17.86 -7.03
CA ARG A 63 5.87 18.40 -8.40
C ARG A 63 4.63 19.16 -8.87
N SER A 64 3.47 18.91 -8.27
CA SER A 64 2.26 19.70 -8.48
C SER A 64 2.10 20.82 -7.44
N GLY A 65 3.16 21.12 -6.67
CA GLY A 65 3.14 22.17 -5.66
C GLY A 65 2.50 21.76 -4.33
N GLN A 66 2.23 20.47 -4.12
CA GLN A 66 1.60 19.95 -2.91
C GLN A 66 2.66 19.28 -2.02
N ASP A 67 3.18 20.02 -1.04
CA ASP A 67 4.12 19.46 -0.06
C ASP A 67 3.36 18.63 0.97
N ALA A 68 3.61 17.32 0.96
CA ALA A 68 3.00 16.40 1.90
C ALA A 68 3.25 16.76 3.38
N LEU A 69 4.37 17.40 3.70
CA LEU A 69 4.68 17.82 5.06
C LEU A 69 3.92 19.08 5.51
N ALA A 70 3.34 19.83 4.56
CA ALA A 70 2.52 21.02 4.87
C ALA A 70 1.05 20.69 5.07
N VAL A 71 0.62 19.46 4.74
CA VAL A 71 -0.79 19.03 4.85
C VAL A 71 -1.04 18.42 6.22
N GLY A 72 -1.87 19.05 7.04
CA GLY A 72 -2.20 18.56 8.38
C GLY A 72 -3.28 17.47 8.43
N LEU A 73 -4.06 17.30 7.35
CA LEU A 73 -5.14 16.31 7.28
C LEU A 73 -5.38 15.89 5.82
N TYR A 74 -5.49 14.61 5.57
CA TYR A 74 -5.70 14.03 4.24
C TYR A 74 -7.16 13.57 4.03
N GLY A 75 -8.11 14.46 4.28
CA GLY A 75 -9.52 14.09 4.26
C GLY A 75 -9.86 13.04 5.33
N ALA A 76 -10.97 12.33 5.15
CA ALA A 76 -11.36 11.22 6.02
C ALA A 76 -10.78 9.89 5.52
N ALA A 77 -9.46 9.82 5.30
CA ALA A 77 -8.79 8.60 4.87
C ALA A 77 -8.66 7.61 6.04
N ASP A 78 -9.01 6.34 5.81
CA ASP A 78 -8.79 5.26 6.78
C ASP A 78 -7.29 4.96 6.96
N ALA A 79 -6.47 5.23 5.94
CA ALA A 79 -5.03 5.06 5.96
C ALA A 79 -4.33 5.98 4.94
N ILE A 80 -3.07 6.28 5.17
CA ILE A 80 -2.15 6.80 4.17
C ILE A 80 -1.43 5.61 3.55
N ILE A 81 -1.35 5.54 2.21
CA ILE A 81 -0.66 4.48 1.48
C ILE A 81 0.15 5.13 0.38
N THR A 82 1.47 5.09 0.48
CA THR A 82 2.36 5.83 -0.44
C THR A 82 3.69 5.13 -0.68
N ASN A 83 4.27 5.42 -1.85
CA ASN A 83 5.66 5.16 -2.18
C ASN A 83 6.44 6.48 -2.06
N PRO A 84 7.02 6.80 -0.89
CA PRO A 84 7.62 8.09 -0.63
C PRO A 84 8.98 8.24 -1.31
N PRO A 85 9.53 9.47 -1.44
CA PRO A 85 10.91 9.66 -1.85
C PRO A 85 11.88 9.00 -0.86
N TYR A 86 12.93 8.34 -1.37
CA TYR A 86 13.88 7.57 -0.54
C TYR A 86 15.03 8.39 0.03
N THR A 87 15.05 9.71 -0.21
CA THR A 87 15.98 10.62 0.47
C THR A 87 15.71 10.57 1.96
N ARG A 88 16.63 10.01 2.74
CA ARG A 88 16.42 9.64 4.15
C ARG A 88 15.89 10.78 5.03
N ALA A 89 16.45 11.99 4.87
CA ALA A 89 15.99 13.14 5.65
C ALA A 89 14.51 13.48 5.39
N VAL A 90 14.04 13.35 4.14
CA VAL A 90 12.64 13.58 3.78
C VAL A 90 11.79 12.42 4.24
N MET A 91 12.21 11.19 3.95
CA MET A 91 11.47 9.97 4.30
C MET A 91 11.20 9.88 5.82
N HIS A 92 12.19 10.17 6.66
CA HIS A 92 12.03 10.15 8.13
C HIS A 92 10.99 11.17 8.60
N ARG A 93 11.04 12.39 8.06
CA ARG A 93 10.02 13.41 8.37
C ARG A 93 8.63 13.00 7.94
N LEU A 94 8.51 12.34 6.77
CA LEU A 94 7.23 11.80 6.29
C LEU A 94 6.71 10.69 7.20
N ILE A 95 7.56 9.77 7.68
CA ILE A 95 7.15 8.75 8.65
C ILE A 95 6.56 9.40 9.90
N GLU A 96 7.29 10.35 10.51
CA GLU A 96 6.85 11.06 11.72
C GLU A 96 5.55 11.84 11.50
N HIS A 97 5.42 12.47 10.35
CA HIS A 97 4.26 13.28 10.01
C HIS A 97 3.03 12.41 9.78
N PHE A 98 3.12 11.44 8.90
CA PHE A 98 1.98 10.63 8.47
C PHE A 98 1.41 9.76 9.59
N GLN A 99 2.26 9.08 10.37
CA GLN A 99 1.81 8.20 11.45
C GLN A 99 0.99 8.90 12.54
N ARG A 100 1.17 10.22 12.71
CA ARG A 100 0.38 11.04 13.64
C ARG A 100 -1.01 11.38 13.11
N ILE A 101 -1.16 11.38 11.78
CA ILE A 101 -2.42 11.73 11.12
C ILE A 101 -3.30 10.49 10.97
N SER A 102 -2.74 9.38 10.45
CA SER A 102 -3.48 8.15 10.20
C SER A 102 -2.53 6.96 10.12
N PRO A 103 -2.99 5.71 10.36
CA PRO A 103 -2.18 4.53 10.08
C PRO A 103 -1.62 4.60 8.66
N THR A 104 -0.32 4.40 8.51
CA THR A 104 0.40 4.72 7.28
C THR A 104 1.17 3.52 6.75
N TRP A 105 0.95 3.17 5.49
CA TRP A 105 1.70 2.16 4.77
C TRP A 105 2.70 2.84 3.81
N LEU A 106 3.99 2.58 4.02
CA LEU A 106 5.08 3.11 3.21
C LEU A 106 5.80 1.97 2.49
N LEU A 107 6.00 2.12 1.19
CA LEU A 107 6.85 1.23 0.40
C LEU A 107 8.29 1.67 0.56
N LEU A 108 9.10 0.87 1.26
CA LEU A 108 10.48 1.21 1.59
C LEU A 108 11.44 0.09 1.16
N ASP A 109 12.71 0.45 1.03
CA ASP A 109 13.81 -0.50 0.97
C ASP A 109 13.88 -1.30 2.28
N SER A 110 13.89 -2.63 2.17
CA SER A 110 13.89 -3.51 3.35
C SER A 110 15.17 -3.40 4.19
N ASP A 111 16.30 -3.07 3.57
CA ASP A 111 17.57 -2.94 4.27
C ASP A 111 17.57 -1.71 5.22
N TRP A 112 16.69 -0.72 4.95
CA TRP A 112 16.52 0.42 5.84
C TRP A 112 16.20 0.01 7.28
N ALA A 113 15.36 -1.00 7.49
CA ALA A 113 14.97 -1.48 8.82
C ALA A 113 16.18 -1.97 9.66
N SER A 114 17.25 -2.39 9.00
CA SER A 114 18.47 -2.88 9.65
C SER A 114 19.46 -1.76 10.00
N THR A 115 19.13 -0.51 9.70
CA THR A 115 20.02 0.63 9.93
C THR A 115 19.82 1.24 11.32
N ARG A 116 20.87 1.85 11.89
CA ARG A 116 20.75 2.63 13.13
C ARG A 116 19.74 3.78 13.01
N GLN A 117 19.56 4.33 11.80
CA GLN A 117 18.66 5.42 11.55
C GLN A 117 17.17 5.00 11.59
N ALA A 118 16.87 3.73 11.38
CA ALA A 118 15.52 3.20 11.49
C ALA A 118 15.09 2.97 12.95
N ALA A 119 16.04 2.76 13.85
CA ALA A 119 15.77 2.37 15.25
C ALA A 119 14.73 3.26 15.97
N PRO A 120 14.71 4.61 15.83
CA PRO A 120 13.70 5.44 16.48
C PRO A 120 12.28 5.24 15.95
N PHE A 121 12.12 4.74 14.73
CA PHE A 121 10.81 4.59 14.06
C PHE A 121 10.21 3.19 14.25
N LEU A 122 11.05 2.16 14.44
CA LEU A 122 10.62 0.77 14.51
C LEU A 122 9.63 0.48 15.65
N PRO A 123 9.67 1.10 16.84
CA PRO A 123 8.64 0.90 17.85
C PRO A 123 7.23 1.21 17.35
N CYS A 124 7.05 2.25 16.54
CA CYS A 124 5.77 2.63 15.96
C CYS A 124 5.45 1.88 14.64
N CYS A 125 6.35 1.04 14.14
CA CYS A 125 6.09 0.17 13.02
C CYS A 125 5.34 -1.08 13.49
N SER A 126 4.12 -1.32 13.02
CA SER A 126 3.34 -2.48 13.45
C SER A 126 3.52 -3.71 12.57
N ASP A 127 3.76 -3.49 11.26
CA ASP A 127 3.85 -4.57 10.28
C ASP A 127 4.91 -4.26 9.23
N ILE A 128 5.61 -5.30 8.78
CA ILE A 128 6.48 -5.26 7.61
C ILE A 128 6.06 -6.39 6.69
N VAL A 129 5.55 -6.06 5.51
CA VAL A 129 5.15 -7.04 4.49
C VAL A 129 6.23 -7.10 3.42
N ALA A 130 7.00 -8.19 3.36
CA ALA A 130 8.06 -8.36 2.40
C ALA A 130 7.51 -8.57 0.99
N ILE A 131 8.00 -7.78 0.02
CA ILE A 131 7.64 -7.94 -1.40
C ILE A 131 8.82 -8.43 -2.24
N GLY A 132 10.04 -8.25 -1.77
CA GLY A 132 11.26 -8.64 -2.48
C GLY A 132 11.67 -7.63 -3.54
N ARG A 133 12.41 -8.09 -4.56
CA ARG A 133 12.91 -7.22 -5.63
C ARG A 133 11.80 -6.79 -6.56
N VAL A 134 11.69 -5.49 -6.79
CA VAL A 134 10.66 -4.88 -7.64
C VAL A 134 11.22 -4.59 -9.03
N LYS A 135 10.44 -4.88 -10.06
CA LYS A 135 10.71 -4.46 -11.43
C LYS A 135 10.07 -3.09 -11.64
N TRP A 136 10.87 -2.03 -11.46
CA TRP A 136 10.39 -0.64 -11.50
C TRP A 136 10.11 -0.11 -12.91
N ILE A 137 10.76 -0.68 -13.91
CA ILE A 137 10.63 -0.25 -15.31
C ILE A 137 9.87 -1.34 -16.05
N GLU A 138 8.69 -1.02 -16.55
CA GLU A 138 7.89 -1.90 -17.37
C GLU A 138 8.66 -2.27 -18.66
N GLY A 139 8.59 -3.56 -19.06
CA GLY A 139 9.36 -4.08 -20.21
C GLY A 139 10.85 -4.34 -19.94
N SER A 140 11.42 -3.89 -18.81
CA SER A 140 12.80 -4.20 -18.47
C SER A 140 13.03 -5.71 -18.27
N GLN A 141 14.17 -6.22 -18.70
CA GLN A 141 14.63 -7.59 -18.37
C GLN A 141 15.19 -7.68 -16.94
N HIS A 142 15.42 -6.56 -16.27
CA HIS A 142 16.07 -6.50 -14.96
C HIS A 142 15.12 -6.11 -13.87
N THR A 143 15.23 -6.77 -12.71
CA THR A 143 14.62 -6.34 -11.43
C THR A 143 15.54 -5.37 -10.71
N GLY A 144 15.00 -4.55 -9.82
CA GLY A 144 15.78 -3.79 -8.85
C GLY A 144 16.71 -4.71 -8.03
N LYS A 145 17.80 -4.16 -7.50
CA LYS A 145 18.78 -4.93 -6.71
C LYS A 145 18.35 -5.06 -5.26
N GLU A 146 17.67 -4.05 -4.74
CA GLU A 146 17.21 -4.00 -3.36
C GLU A 146 15.88 -4.74 -3.19
N ASN A 147 15.72 -5.36 -2.02
CA ASN A 147 14.44 -5.88 -1.58
C ASN A 147 13.62 -4.75 -1.00
N HIS A 148 12.31 -4.77 -1.24
CA HIS A 148 11.36 -3.79 -0.72
C HIS A 148 10.31 -4.48 0.14
N GLY A 149 9.66 -3.69 0.97
CA GLY A 149 8.53 -4.11 1.79
C GLY A 149 7.58 -2.94 2.03
N TRP A 150 6.36 -3.27 2.40
CA TRP A 150 5.41 -2.32 2.93
C TRP A 150 5.53 -2.27 4.44
N PHE A 151 5.81 -1.09 4.98
CA PHE A 151 5.97 -0.82 6.40
C PHE A 151 4.73 -0.07 6.89
N ARG A 152 4.07 -0.60 7.92
CA ARG A 152 2.93 0.07 8.54
C ARG A 152 3.36 0.80 9.80
N PHE A 153 3.18 2.11 9.81
CA PHE A 153 3.44 2.97 10.97
C PHE A 153 2.12 3.48 11.56
N ASP A 154 2.05 3.51 12.89
CA ASP A 154 0.93 4.08 13.66
C ASP A 154 1.50 4.64 14.96
N ALA A 155 1.33 5.93 15.23
CA ALA A 155 1.87 6.58 16.43
C ALA A 155 1.31 5.99 17.75
N ARG A 156 0.21 5.23 17.67
CA ARG A 156 -0.39 4.53 18.84
C ARG A 156 0.24 3.16 19.08
N HIS A 157 1.04 2.64 18.15
CA HIS A 157 1.75 1.38 18.28
C HIS A 157 3.11 1.59 18.95
N SER A 158 3.57 0.63 19.76
CA SER A 158 4.83 0.73 20.49
C SER A 158 5.60 -0.59 20.65
N SER A 159 5.09 -1.67 20.06
CA SER A 159 5.63 -3.03 20.30
C SER A 159 6.63 -3.49 19.22
N GLY A 160 6.91 -2.63 18.22
CA GLY A 160 7.71 -3.00 17.06
C GLY A 160 6.95 -3.87 16.05
N PRO A 161 7.59 -4.19 14.89
CA PRO A 161 6.89 -4.79 13.77
C PRO A 161 6.75 -6.31 13.87
N VAL A 162 5.60 -6.80 13.37
CA VAL A 162 5.45 -8.19 12.92
C VAL A 162 5.95 -8.28 11.47
N PHE A 163 6.90 -9.16 11.21
CA PHE A 163 7.41 -9.41 9.87
C PHE A 163 6.59 -10.48 9.16
N HIS A 164 6.04 -10.11 8.02
CA HIS A 164 5.32 -11.00 7.12
C HIS A 164 6.22 -11.32 5.93
N GLY A 165 6.73 -12.54 5.87
CA GLY A 165 7.55 -13.03 4.76
C GLY A 165 6.77 -12.99 3.45
N ARG A 166 7.49 -13.12 2.33
CA ARG A 166 6.84 -13.29 1.03
C ARG A 166 5.96 -14.53 1.10
N GLY A 167 4.66 -14.36 0.90
CA GLY A 167 3.72 -15.48 0.84
C GLY A 167 4.22 -16.50 -0.16
N GLN A 168 4.40 -17.75 0.26
CA GLN A 168 4.61 -18.85 -0.66
C GLN A 168 3.30 -18.99 -1.45
N GLY A 169 3.27 -18.34 -2.62
CA GLY A 169 2.41 -18.71 -3.72
C GLY A 169 0.92 -18.85 -3.47
N GLU A 170 0.21 -17.89 -2.83
CA GLU A 170 -1.05 -17.53 -3.43
C GLU A 170 -0.68 -16.80 -4.72
N MET A 171 -0.50 -17.57 -5.77
CA MET A 171 -0.43 -17.06 -7.14
C MET A 171 -1.69 -16.24 -7.32
N ILE A 172 -1.53 -14.90 -7.33
CA ILE A 172 -2.59 -14.05 -7.81
C ILE A 172 -2.64 -14.34 -9.30
N PRO A 173 -3.75 -14.92 -9.79
CA PRO A 173 -3.85 -15.29 -11.18
C PRO A 173 -3.59 -14.07 -12.06
N SER A 174 -2.80 -14.25 -13.08
CA SER A 174 -2.43 -13.25 -14.06
C SER A 174 -3.67 -12.51 -14.58
N GLY A 175 -3.82 -11.25 -14.23
CA GLY A 175 -4.63 -10.30 -14.99
C GLY A 175 -5.96 -9.84 -14.39
N ARG A 176 -6.64 -10.57 -13.50
CA ARG A 176 -7.97 -10.19 -12.97
C ARG A 176 -8.14 -10.58 -11.51
N ALA A 177 -7.41 -9.97 -10.60
CA ALA A 177 -7.68 -10.15 -9.19
C ALA A 177 -8.73 -9.13 -8.71
N GLY A 178 -9.75 -9.60 -7.99
CA GLY A 178 -10.74 -8.76 -7.32
C GLY A 178 -10.71 -9.00 -5.81
N ILE A 179 -11.19 -8.03 -5.03
CA ILE A 179 -11.45 -8.21 -3.61
C ILE A 179 -12.94 -8.45 -3.41
N CYS A 180 -13.26 -9.56 -2.74
CA CYS A 180 -14.63 -9.87 -2.39
C CYS A 180 -15.21 -8.81 -1.45
N GLU A 181 -16.31 -8.15 -1.82
CA GLU A 181 -16.95 -7.11 -1.00
C GLU A 181 -17.42 -7.61 0.36
N GLN A 182 -17.74 -8.90 0.50
CA GLN A 182 -18.24 -9.47 1.74
C GLN A 182 -17.13 -9.95 2.68
N CYS A 183 -16.15 -10.73 2.20
CA CYS A 183 -15.12 -11.33 3.05
C CYS A 183 -13.75 -10.70 2.89
N ARG A 184 -13.61 -9.76 1.96
CA ARG A 184 -12.37 -9.02 1.65
C ARG A 184 -11.18 -9.91 1.22
N LYS A 185 -11.44 -11.17 0.88
CA LYS A 185 -10.43 -12.07 0.31
C LYS A 185 -10.21 -11.75 -1.16
N LEU A 186 -8.95 -11.87 -1.59
CA LEU A 186 -8.60 -11.87 -3.00
C LEU A 186 -9.24 -13.08 -3.68
N TYR A 187 -9.75 -12.90 -4.88
CA TYR A 187 -10.26 -13.97 -5.72
C TYR A 187 -10.10 -13.60 -7.20
N GLU A 188 -10.14 -14.60 -8.07
CA GLU A 188 -10.20 -14.40 -9.50
C GLU A 188 -11.67 -14.27 -9.95
N PRO A 189 -12.11 -13.07 -10.39
CA PRO A 189 -13.48 -12.90 -10.86
C PRO A 189 -13.67 -13.57 -12.22
N GLN A 190 -14.65 -14.45 -12.34
CA GLN A 190 -15.01 -15.10 -13.61
C GLN A 190 -15.54 -14.10 -14.65
N ARG A 191 -16.04 -12.95 -14.20
CA ARG A 191 -16.53 -11.84 -15.04
C ARG A 191 -16.06 -10.51 -14.45
N SER A 192 -15.83 -9.51 -15.27
CA SER A 192 -15.43 -8.17 -14.84
C SER A 192 -16.38 -7.51 -13.83
N SER A 193 -17.65 -7.91 -13.84
CA SER A 193 -18.69 -7.43 -12.92
C SER A 193 -18.81 -8.25 -11.62
N SER A 194 -17.98 -9.28 -11.42
CA SER A 194 -18.06 -10.12 -10.21
C SER A 194 -17.58 -9.33 -8.99
N ARG A 195 -18.44 -9.22 -7.99
CA ARG A 195 -18.19 -8.47 -6.73
C ARG A 195 -17.89 -9.39 -5.55
N PHE A 196 -18.13 -10.71 -5.67
CA PHE A 196 -18.04 -11.69 -4.60
C PHE A 196 -17.25 -12.92 -5.05
N CYS A 197 -16.42 -13.46 -4.15
CA CYS A 197 -15.61 -14.64 -4.41
C CYS A 197 -16.41 -15.95 -4.49
N SER A 198 -17.64 -15.94 -3.98
CA SER A 198 -18.51 -17.11 -3.94
C SER A 198 -19.98 -16.72 -3.82
N GLN A 199 -20.88 -17.66 -4.17
CA GLN A 199 -22.31 -17.52 -3.98
C GLN A 199 -22.68 -17.31 -2.50
N ALA A 200 -21.96 -17.95 -1.58
CA ALA A 200 -22.16 -17.77 -0.14
C ALA A 200 -21.87 -16.33 0.31
N CYS A 201 -20.80 -15.71 -0.20
CA CYS A 201 -20.50 -14.32 0.09
C CYS A 201 -21.56 -13.37 -0.47
N LYS A 202 -22.05 -13.63 -1.68
CA LYS A 202 -23.15 -12.88 -2.28
C LYS A 202 -24.42 -12.95 -1.42
N GLN A 203 -24.82 -14.15 -0.99
CA GLN A 203 -26.01 -14.36 -0.16
C GLN A 203 -25.87 -13.67 1.23
N ARG A 204 -24.70 -13.72 1.88
CA ARG A 204 -24.47 -13.03 3.15
C ARG A 204 -24.67 -11.52 3.03
N THR A 205 -24.21 -10.91 1.96
CA THR A 205 -24.39 -9.49 1.71
C THR A 205 -25.85 -9.14 1.52
N TYR A 206 -26.60 -9.96 0.79
CA TYR A 206 -28.04 -9.78 0.62
C TYR A 206 -28.80 -9.88 1.94
N ARG A 207 -28.51 -10.89 2.77
CA ARG A 207 -29.16 -11.05 4.08
C ARG A 207 -28.90 -9.85 5.00
N LYS A 208 -27.67 -9.32 5.02
CA LYS A 208 -27.36 -8.10 5.83
C LYS A 208 -28.14 -6.87 5.36
N ARG A 209 -28.41 -6.73 4.06
CA ARG A 209 -29.22 -5.61 3.54
C ARG A 209 -30.68 -5.70 3.98
N LEU A 210 -31.24 -6.89 3.99
CA LEU A 210 -32.62 -7.14 4.40
C LEU A 210 -32.84 -6.86 5.90
N THR A 211 -31.86 -7.17 6.77
CA THR A 211 -31.97 -6.89 8.21
C THR A 211 -31.85 -5.41 8.56
N VAL A 212 -31.17 -4.61 7.74
CA VAL A 212 -31.05 -3.16 7.96
C VAL A 212 -32.32 -2.41 7.53
N THR A 213 -33.05 -2.91 6.53
CA THR A 213 -34.33 -2.32 6.11
C THR A 213 -35.52 -2.65 7.04
N SER A 214 -35.41 -3.69 7.87
CA SER A 214 -36.47 -4.10 8.81
C SER A 214 -36.39 -3.41 10.18
N SER A 215 -35.36 -2.59 10.45
CA SER A 215 -35.17 -1.87 11.71
C SER A 215 -35.50 -0.36 11.63
N VAL A 216 -36.19 0.07 10.57
CA VAL A 216 -36.61 1.49 10.33
C VAL A 216 -38.14 1.54 10.11
N THR A 217 -38.89 0.74 10.86
CA THR A 217 -40.38 0.89 11.01
C THR A 217 -40.74 0.89 12.47
#